data_a42d4fe656ee8b07c869a585b898d476
#
_entry.id   a42d4fe656ee8b07c869a585b898d476
#
_cell.length_a   1.000
_cell.length_b   1.000
_cell.length_c   1.000
_cell.angle_alpha   90.00
_cell.angle_beta   90.00
_cell.angle_gamma   90.00
#
_symmetry.space_group_name_H-M   'P 1'
#
loop_
_entity.id
_entity.type
_entity.pdbx_description
1 polymer ?
#
loop_
_entity_poly.entity_id
_entity_poly.type
_entity_poly.pdbx_seq_one_letter_code
_entity_poly.pdbx_strand_id
1 'polypeptide(L)'
;MVGETVTDSRIGGEKAFELFRQVLVKATVPIDHPRHLAFVPAAPTRAAILFDLVTSASSIHGAYWMEGAGGIFCENEAMKWLVSLTGMPEPAFGVFTSGGTAANLSAIVTAREKWRRDPKNINQKGLLITSIGAHSSIKAMAKVIDADVLLVESEDAMTQQALGRFYGNLSTTEQERVFAIVGTGGTTNAGIIDDLDGIADFCITHKIWFHVDAAYGGGALASKTVRHLFKGIEKADSVTIDPHKWLFSPYDCGAVIYKNPEEAKEAHAQEGSYLEIFKDEGAFGFNPSDYQIQLTEGLGVFHYGFLWRHTGLKNMNGPWNRGYNWPKWLGSSLRKTH
;
A
#
# COMPACT_ATOMS: atom_id res chain seq x y z
N MET A 1 13.24 34.33 13.35
CA MET A 1 13.86 33.01 13.62
C MET A 1 13.11 32.36 14.78
N VAL A 2 12.79 31.10 14.64
CA VAL A 2 12.30 30.29 15.76
C VAL A 2 13.52 30.02 16.62
N GLY A 3 13.55 30.51 17.85
CA GLY A 3 14.65 30.24 18.81
C GLY A 3 14.61 28.78 19.30
N GLU A 4 15.28 28.47 20.40
CA GLU A 4 15.12 27.16 21.06
C GLU A 4 13.64 26.87 21.30
N THR A 5 13.19 25.69 20.85
CA THR A 5 11.78 25.29 20.90
C THR A 5 11.45 24.40 22.08
N VAL A 6 12.46 23.74 22.67
CA VAL A 6 12.33 22.94 23.88
C VAL A 6 13.07 23.68 25.00
N THR A 7 12.33 24.29 25.90
CA THR A 7 12.87 25.10 27.02
C THR A 7 12.15 24.76 28.32
N ASP A 8 12.76 25.09 29.46
CA ASP A 8 12.11 24.93 30.76
C ASP A 8 10.90 25.89 30.97
N SER A 9 10.82 26.94 30.15
CA SER A 9 9.74 27.92 30.22
C SER A 9 8.59 27.59 29.23
N ARG A 10 7.34 27.80 29.67
CA ARG A 10 6.15 27.64 28.86
C ARG A 10 5.86 28.92 28.09
N ILE A 11 5.59 28.81 26.80
CA ILE A 11 5.15 29.95 25.96
C ILE A 11 3.62 30.12 25.93
N GLY A 12 2.84 29.12 26.36
CA GLY A 12 1.40 29.10 26.30
C GLY A 12 0.84 28.69 24.93
N GLY A 13 -0.37 28.08 24.94
CA GLY A 13 -0.96 27.52 23.72
C GLY A 13 -1.27 28.54 22.65
N GLU A 14 -1.75 29.74 23.02
CA GLU A 14 -2.07 30.81 22.08
C GLU A 14 -0.85 31.29 21.31
N LYS A 15 0.26 31.53 22.00
CA LYS A 15 1.52 31.95 21.37
C LYS A 15 2.14 30.84 20.54
N ALA A 16 2.04 29.57 20.98
CA ALA A 16 2.46 28.42 20.21
C ALA A 16 1.66 28.27 18.91
N PHE A 17 0.34 28.44 18.96
CA PHE A 17 -0.51 28.41 17.79
C PHE A 17 -0.21 29.57 16.82
N GLU A 18 0.03 30.77 17.32
CA GLU A 18 0.40 31.91 16.47
C GLU A 18 1.75 31.67 15.77
N LEU A 19 2.74 31.08 16.47
CA LEU A 19 4.03 30.70 15.89
C LEU A 19 3.83 29.65 14.78
N PHE A 20 3.01 28.64 15.03
CA PHE A 20 2.64 27.65 14.03
C PHE A 20 2.04 28.32 12.78
N ARG A 21 1.00 29.15 12.97
CA ARG A 21 0.27 29.81 11.89
C ARG A 21 1.13 30.78 11.08
N GLN A 22 1.97 31.58 11.75
CA GLN A 22 2.72 32.64 11.08
C GLN A 22 4.05 32.18 10.49
N VAL A 23 4.65 31.15 11.05
CA VAL A 23 6.01 30.71 10.67
C VAL A 23 6.00 29.31 10.11
N LEU A 24 5.54 28.30 10.87
CA LEU A 24 5.74 26.89 10.49
C LEU A 24 4.89 26.51 9.28
N VAL A 25 3.60 26.91 9.25
CA VAL A 25 2.72 26.65 8.11
C VAL A 25 3.26 27.31 6.84
N LYS A 26 3.79 28.53 6.92
CA LYS A 26 4.37 29.21 5.75
C LYS A 26 5.66 28.60 5.24
N ALA A 27 6.37 27.86 6.07
CA ALA A 27 7.56 27.10 5.71
C ALA A 27 7.23 25.69 5.21
N THR A 28 5.96 25.30 5.20
CA THR A 28 5.49 23.98 4.76
C THR A 28 4.85 24.09 3.37
N VAL A 29 5.14 23.13 2.50
CA VAL A 29 4.52 23.07 1.17
C VAL A 29 3.03 22.72 1.30
N PRO A 30 2.10 23.58 0.84
CA PRO A 30 0.67 23.31 0.95
C PRO A 30 0.26 22.28 -0.13
N ILE A 31 0.05 21.04 0.25
CA ILE A 31 -0.33 19.95 -0.66
C ILE A 31 -1.76 20.11 -1.20
N ASP A 32 -2.61 20.88 -0.53
CA ASP A 32 -3.97 21.23 -0.95
C ASP A 32 -4.03 22.41 -1.93
N HIS A 33 -2.90 23.03 -2.24
CA HIS A 33 -2.85 24.14 -3.20
C HIS A 33 -3.09 23.64 -4.63
N PRO A 34 -3.96 24.30 -5.44
CA PRO A 34 -4.32 23.82 -6.80
C PRO A 34 -3.13 23.71 -7.78
N ARG A 35 -2.00 24.35 -7.47
CA ARG A 35 -0.75 24.27 -8.26
C ARG A 35 0.26 23.27 -7.69
N HIS A 36 -0.11 22.52 -6.64
CA HIS A 36 0.77 21.46 -6.13
C HIS A 36 0.67 20.23 -7.04
N LEU A 37 1.74 19.96 -7.79
CA LEU A 37 1.82 18.86 -8.77
C LEU A 37 2.99 17.93 -8.49
N ALA A 38 3.44 17.87 -7.23
CA ALA A 38 4.59 17.08 -6.81
C ALA A 38 4.20 16.00 -5.79
N PHE A 39 5.06 14.98 -5.66
CA PHE A 39 5.03 13.93 -4.62
C PHE A 39 3.82 12.98 -4.62
N VAL A 40 2.91 13.05 -5.59
CA VAL A 40 1.78 12.12 -5.73
C VAL A 40 0.67 12.19 -4.64
N PRO A 41 0.82 12.81 -3.45
CA PRO A 41 -0.29 12.89 -2.51
C PRO A 41 -1.46 13.69 -3.09
N ALA A 42 -2.67 13.37 -2.63
CA ALA A 42 -3.85 14.15 -2.91
C ALA A 42 -4.30 14.92 -1.67
N ALA A 43 -4.89 16.09 -1.87
CA ALA A 43 -5.54 16.82 -0.78
C ALA A 43 -6.68 15.96 -0.21
N PRO A 44 -6.72 15.69 1.10
CA PRO A 44 -7.79 14.92 1.69
C PRO A 44 -9.14 15.64 1.61
N THR A 45 -10.21 14.87 1.61
CA THR A 45 -11.55 15.46 1.65
C THR A 45 -11.82 16.11 3.01
N ARG A 46 -12.68 17.15 3.04
CA ARG A 46 -13.05 17.83 4.31
C ARG A 46 -13.64 16.85 5.34
N ALA A 47 -14.46 15.90 4.89
CA ALA A 47 -15.02 14.91 5.78
C ALA A 47 -13.93 13.98 6.35
N ALA A 48 -12.96 13.56 5.53
CA ALA A 48 -11.83 12.76 5.99
C ALA A 48 -11.02 13.50 7.06
N ILE A 49 -10.74 14.79 6.88
CA ILE A 49 -10.02 15.61 7.86
C ILE A 49 -10.79 15.67 9.20
N LEU A 50 -12.12 15.84 9.17
CA LEU A 50 -12.93 15.90 10.40
C LEU A 50 -12.92 14.56 11.14
N PHE A 51 -12.98 13.43 10.42
CA PHE A 51 -12.91 12.11 11.04
C PHE A 51 -11.51 11.77 11.54
N ASP A 52 -10.47 12.21 10.85
CA ASP A 52 -9.10 12.10 11.33
C ASP A 52 -8.92 12.82 12.67
N LEU A 53 -9.47 14.01 12.82
CA LEU A 53 -9.50 14.74 14.11
C LEU A 53 -10.20 13.93 15.21
N VAL A 54 -11.35 13.30 14.89
CA VAL A 54 -12.11 12.48 15.87
C VAL A 54 -11.30 11.24 16.24
N THR A 55 -10.72 10.55 15.26
CA THR A 55 -9.90 9.35 15.46
C THR A 55 -8.68 9.67 16.32
N SER A 56 -7.95 10.73 15.99
CA SER A 56 -6.80 11.18 16.76
C SER A 56 -7.16 11.58 18.19
N ALA A 57 -8.29 12.27 18.37
CA ALA A 57 -8.78 12.66 19.71
C ALA A 57 -9.22 11.44 20.54
N SER A 58 -9.70 10.37 19.89
CA SER A 58 -10.18 9.16 20.56
C SER A 58 -9.04 8.21 20.94
N SER A 59 -7.86 8.33 20.32
CA SER A 59 -6.66 7.53 20.60
C SER A 59 -6.93 6.01 20.60
N ILE A 60 -7.74 5.54 19.65
CA ILE A 60 -8.14 4.13 19.58
C ILE A 60 -6.97 3.29 19.02
N HIS A 61 -6.67 2.18 19.69
CA HIS A 61 -5.71 1.20 19.21
C HIS A 61 -6.34 0.29 18.17
N GLY A 62 -5.76 0.23 16.97
CA GLY A 62 -6.32 -0.48 15.81
C GLY A 62 -5.76 -1.88 15.58
N ALA A 63 -4.84 -2.37 16.42
CA ALA A 63 -4.15 -3.63 16.16
C ALA A 63 -4.94 -4.88 16.56
N TYR A 64 -5.76 -4.79 17.62
CA TYR A 64 -6.51 -5.90 18.17
C TYR A 64 -8.00 -5.62 18.26
N TRP A 65 -8.81 -6.57 17.81
CA TRP A 65 -10.27 -6.48 17.82
C TRP A 65 -10.82 -6.14 19.20
N MET A 66 -10.29 -6.77 20.25
CA MET A 66 -10.75 -6.56 21.62
C MET A 66 -10.64 -5.10 22.08
N GLU A 67 -9.63 -4.37 21.63
CA GLU A 67 -9.40 -2.97 22.01
C GLU A 67 -10.09 -1.97 21.09
N GLY A 68 -10.20 -2.29 19.80
CA GLY A 68 -10.64 -1.37 18.76
C GLY A 68 -11.80 -1.86 17.90
N ALA A 69 -12.65 -2.79 18.39
CA ALA A 69 -13.65 -3.48 17.58
C ALA A 69 -14.49 -2.59 16.65
N GLY A 70 -14.98 -1.45 17.16
CA GLY A 70 -15.78 -0.52 16.36
C GLY A 70 -14.99 0.12 15.21
N GLY A 71 -13.74 0.44 15.44
CA GLY A 71 -12.84 1.00 14.43
C GLY A 71 -12.39 -0.06 13.43
N ILE A 72 -11.93 -1.21 13.91
CA ILE A 72 -11.51 -2.35 13.08
C ILE A 72 -12.68 -2.84 12.20
N PHE A 73 -13.91 -2.83 12.70
CA PHE A 73 -15.07 -3.12 11.88
C PHE A 73 -15.18 -2.15 10.67
N CYS A 74 -14.98 -0.86 10.91
CA CYS A 74 -15.02 0.13 9.83
C CYS A 74 -13.86 -0.04 8.85
N GLU A 75 -12.67 -0.36 9.33
CA GLU A 75 -11.51 -0.69 8.50
C GLU A 75 -11.75 -1.94 7.66
N ASN A 76 -12.31 -2.98 8.24
CA ASN A 76 -12.67 -4.21 7.52
C ASN A 76 -13.69 -3.95 6.40
N GLU A 77 -14.69 -3.08 6.62
CA GLU A 77 -15.64 -2.69 5.57
C GLU A 77 -14.96 -1.90 4.45
N ALA A 78 -14.04 -1.00 4.79
CA ALA A 78 -13.25 -0.27 3.81
C ALA A 78 -12.30 -1.22 3.04
N MET A 79 -11.69 -2.18 3.73
CA MET A 79 -10.84 -3.20 3.12
C MET A 79 -11.61 -4.08 2.14
N LYS A 80 -12.80 -4.55 2.49
CA LYS A 80 -13.68 -5.31 1.57
C LYS A 80 -13.95 -4.53 0.28
N TRP A 81 -14.15 -3.21 0.39
CA TRP A 81 -14.30 -2.37 -0.78
C TRP A 81 -13.02 -2.29 -1.61
N LEU A 82 -11.84 -2.09 -0.99
CA LEU A 82 -10.56 -2.09 -1.71
C LEU A 82 -10.30 -3.43 -2.43
N VAL A 83 -10.55 -4.55 -1.76
CA VAL A 83 -10.47 -5.89 -2.36
C VAL A 83 -11.40 -6.00 -3.58
N SER A 84 -12.64 -5.50 -3.47
CA SER A 84 -13.58 -5.51 -4.59
C SER A 84 -13.10 -4.72 -5.82
N LEU A 85 -12.25 -3.70 -5.61
CA LEU A 85 -11.64 -2.94 -6.71
C LEU A 85 -10.60 -3.77 -7.45
N THR A 86 -9.81 -4.59 -6.75
CA THR A 86 -8.79 -5.43 -7.38
C THR A 86 -9.37 -6.58 -8.18
N GLY A 87 -10.58 -7.03 -7.85
CA GLY A 87 -11.20 -8.20 -8.47
C GLY A 87 -10.60 -9.53 -8.01
N MET A 88 -9.78 -9.53 -6.96
CA MET A 88 -9.25 -10.77 -6.37
C MET A 88 -10.39 -11.67 -5.88
N PRO A 89 -10.27 -13.01 -6.06
CA PRO A 89 -11.28 -13.96 -5.58
C PRO A 89 -11.22 -14.10 -4.05
N GLU A 90 -12.31 -14.59 -3.47
CA GLU A 90 -12.29 -15.08 -2.08
C GLU A 90 -11.19 -16.15 -1.91
N PRO A 91 -10.48 -16.19 -0.76
CA PRO A 91 -10.72 -15.42 0.46
C PRO A 91 -9.86 -14.13 0.57
N ALA A 92 -9.54 -13.45 -0.54
CA ALA A 92 -8.67 -12.29 -0.51
C ALA A 92 -9.11 -11.24 0.52
N PHE A 93 -8.16 -10.80 1.34
CA PHE A 93 -8.35 -9.77 2.36
C PHE A 93 -7.02 -9.08 2.69
N GLY A 94 -7.05 -8.04 3.51
CA GLY A 94 -5.85 -7.30 3.84
C GLY A 94 -6.00 -6.42 5.07
N VAL A 95 -4.98 -5.59 5.31
CA VAL A 95 -4.92 -4.67 6.43
C VAL A 95 -4.44 -3.29 5.97
N PHE A 96 -4.78 -2.27 6.74
CA PHE A 96 -4.21 -0.95 6.58
C PHE A 96 -2.83 -0.88 7.24
N THR A 97 -1.98 0.01 6.73
CA THR A 97 -0.61 0.23 7.18
C THR A 97 -0.32 1.72 7.17
N SER A 98 0.80 2.14 7.74
CA SER A 98 1.23 3.54 7.71
C SER A 98 1.58 4.09 6.31
N GLY A 99 1.57 3.26 5.28
CA GLY A 99 1.84 3.68 3.89
C GLY A 99 2.46 2.57 3.04
N GLY A 100 2.61 2.81 1.74
CA GLY A 100 3.05 1.84 0.75
C GLY A 100 4.39 1.16 1.06
N THR A 101 5.30 1.84 1.76
CA THR A 101 6.57 1.20 2.16
C THR A 101 6.34 0.08 3.18
N ALA A 102 5.49 0.31 4.19
CA ALA A 102 5.15 -0.71 5.19
C ALA A 102 4.30 -1.83 4.56
N ALA A 103 3.38 -1.48 3.67
CA ALA A 103 2.56 -2.42 2.92
C ALA A 103 3.42 -3.34 2.04
N ASN A 104 4.32 -2.76 1.22
CA ASN A 104 5.26 -3.51 0.39
C ASN A 104 6.17 -4.41 1.24
N LEU A 105 6.70 -3.89 2.36
CA LEU A 105 7.56 -4.68 3.25
C LEU A 105 6.78 -5.88 3.82
N SER A 106 5.56 -5.68 4.31
CA SER A 106 4.71 -6.77 4.82
C SER A 106 4.46 -7.83 3.75
N ALA A 107 4.11 -7.43 2.53
CA ALA A 107 3.88 -8.34 1.41
C ALA A 107 5.14 -9.16 1.06
N ILE A 108 6.30 -8.53 1.02
CA ILE A 108 7.55 -9.19 0.62
C ILE A 108 8.12 -10.05 1.75
N VAL A 109 7.90 -9.70 3.01
CA VAL A 109 8.17 -10.59 4.15
C VAL A 109 7.33 -11.86 4.02
N THR A 110 6.02 -11.74 3.76
CA THR A 110 5.14 -12.89 3.53
C THR A 110 5.66 -13.79 2.40
N ALA A 111 6.03 -13.21 1.26
CA ALA A 111 6.59 -13.94 0.12
C ALA A 111 7.86 -14.70 0.49
N ARG A 112 8.78 -14.05 1.23
CA ARG A 112 10.04 -14.66 1.67
C ARG A 112 9.81 -15.80 2.65
N GLU A 113 8.94 -15.61 3.64
CA GLU A 113 8.67 -16.65 4.63
C GLU A 113 8.00 -17.87 3.97
N LYS A 114 7.08 -17.66 3.03
CA LYS A 114 6.54 -18.75 2.21
C LYS A 114 7.62 -19.50 1.43
N TRP A 115 8.55 -18.79 0.77
CA TRP A 115 9.66 -19.38 0.04
C TRP A 115 10.62 -20.16 0.97
N ARG A 116 10.85 -19.68 2.20
CA ARG A 116 11.68 -20.32 3.22
C ARG A 116 11.06 -21.57 3.86
N ARG A 117 9.79 -21.88 3.61
CA ARG A 117 9.20 -23.18 4.02
C ARG A 117 9.87 -24.37 3.36
N ASP A 118 10.49 -24.20 2.19
CA ASP A 118 11.42 -25.20 1.65
C ASP A 118 12.73 -25.15 2.44
N PRO A 119 13.12 -26.25 3.15
CA PRO A 119 14.31 -26.25 4.00
C PRO A 119 15.61 -25.85 3.28
N LYS A 120 15.70 -26.06 1.97
CA LYS A 120 16.87 -25.66 1.17
C LYS A 120 17.05 -24.13 1.12
N ASN A 121 16.00 -23.37 1.36
CA ASN A 121 15.97 -21.91 1.24
C ASN A 121 16.21 -21.18 2.57
N ILE A 122 16.15 -21.86 3.72
CA ILE A 122 16.20 -21.24 5.06
C ILE A 122 17.42 -20.31 5.22
N ASN A 123 18.58 -20.76 4.77
CA ASN A 123 19.84 -20.02 4.91
C ASN A 123 20.28 -19.33 3.61
N GLN A 124 19.41 -19.30 2.60
CA GLN A 124 19.73 -18.65 1.34
C GLN A 124 19.30 -17.17 1.35
N LYS A 125 20.13 -16.34 0.74
CA LYS A 125 19.75 -14.98 0.42
C LYS A 125 18.84 -14.96 -0.80
N GLY A 126 17.58 -14.60 -0.61
CA GLY A 126 16.57 -14.57 -1.67
C GLY A 126 16.84 -13.48 -2.72
N LEU A 127 16.29 -13.67 -3.91
CA LEU A 127 16.30 -12.69 -5.00
C LEU A 127 14.88 -12.16 -5.24
N LEU A 128 14.78 -10.86 -5.45
CA LEU A 128 13.57 -10.17 -5.83
C LEU A 128 13.79 -9.52 -7.21
N ILE A 129 12.87 -9.72 -8.14
CA ILE A 129 12.92 -9.11 -9.47
C ILE A 129 11.89 -7.99 -9.57
N THR A 130 12.28 -6.85 -10.15
CA THR A 130 11.37 -5.73 -10.43
C THR A 130 11.87 -4.92 -11.62
N SER A 131 11.07 -3.96 -12.11
CA SER A 131 11.50 -3.05 -13.18
C SER A 131 12.42 -1.94 -12.66
N ILE A 132 13.19 -1.32 -13.55
CA ILE A 132 14.00 -0.12 -13.21
C ILE A 132 13.13 1.05 -12.78
N GLY A 133 11.87 1.11 -13.20
CA GLY A 133 10.89 2.14 -12.83
C GLY A 133 10.23 1.94 -11.47
N ALA A 134 10.49 0.83 -10.78
CA ALA A 134 9.92 0.54 -9.47
C ALA A 134 10.30 1.59 -8.43
N HIS A 135 9.39 1.80 -7.47
CA HIS A 135 9.62 2.75 -6.38
C HIS A 135 10.82 2.36 -5.52
N SER A 136 11.55 3.36 -5.02
CA SER A 136 12.78 3.17 -4.22
C SER A 136 12.57 2.34 -2.95
N SER A 137 11.34 2.26 -2.42
CA SER A 137 10.99 1.43 -1.27
C SER A 137 11.31 -0.05 -1.50
N ILE A 138 11.19 -0.54 -2.76
CA ILE A 138 11.48 -1.94 -3.10
C ILE A 138 12.95 -2.28 -2.80
N LYS A 139 13.88 -1.42 -3.20
CA LYS A 139 15.30 -1.60 -2.88
C LYS A 139 15.59 -1.40 -1.38
N ALA A 140 14.88 -0.47 -0.74
CA ALA A 140 15.07 -0.20 0.68
C ALA A 140 14.61 -1.37 1.54
N MET A 141 13.42 -1.93 1.28
CA MET A 141 12.92 -3.07 2.03
C MET A 141 13.73 -4.36 1.79
N ALA A 142 14.24 -4.56 0.57
CA ALA A 142 15.10 -5.72 0.29
C ALA A 142 16.34 -5.74 1.18
N LYS A 143 16.93 -4.57 1.47
CA LYS A 143 18.04 -4.45 2.44
C LYS A 143 17.60 -4.84 3.85
N VAL A 144 16.39 -4.46 4.28
CA VAL A 144 15.87 -4.78 5.62
C VAL A 144 15.72 -6.29 5.80
N ILE A 145 15.28 -6.99 4.76
CA ILE A 145 15.05 -8.44 4.80
C ILE A 145 16.23 -9.27 4.31
N ASP A 146 17.39 -8.65 4.08
CA ASP A 146 18.58 -9.29 3.51
C ASP A 146 18.30 -10.08 2.22
N ALA A 147 17.68 -9.42 1.24
CA ALA A 147 17.46 -9.93 -0.10
C ALA A 147 18.20 -9.08 -1.14
N ASP A 148 18.55 -9.68 -2.27
CA ASP A 148 19.07 -8.94 -3.41
C ASP A 148 17.94 -8.54 -4.37
N VAL A 149 18.11 -7.42 -5.08
CA VAL A 149 17.16 -6.94 -6.08
C VAL A 149 17.79 -6.97 -7.46
N LEU A 150 17.15 -7.68 -8.37
CA LEU A 150 17.51 -7.71 -9.78
C LEU A 150 16.54 -6.81 -10.57
N LEU A 151 17.09 -6.00 -11.46
CA LEU A 151 16.32 -5.02 -12.21
C LEU A 151 16.16 -5.44 -13.67
N VAL A 152 14.92 -5.56 -14.11
CA VAL A 152 14.60 -5.75 -15.54
C VAL A 152 14.67 -4.40 -16.23
N GLU A 153 15.54 -4.29 -17.21
CA GLU A 153 15.59 -3.12 -18.09
C GLU A 153 14.44 -3.18 -19.10
N SER A 154 13.68 -2.10 -19.17
CA SER A 154 12.62 -1.87 -20.15
C SER A 154 12.56 -0.38 -20.47
N GLU A 155 12.24 -0.04 -21.70
CA GLU A 155 12.11 1.37 -22.12
C GLU A 155 10.95 2.06 -21.38
N ASP A 156 9.84 1.35 -21.21
CA ASP A 156 8.63 1.85 -20.55
C ASP A 156 8.18 0.90 -19.43
N ALA A 157 7.32 -0.08 -19.75
CA ALA A 157 6.75 -1.04 -18.82
C ALA A 157 7.52 -2.36 -18.83
N MET A 158 7.60 -3.04 -17.68
CA MET A 158 8.07 -4.42 -17.64
C MET A 158 7.01 -5.33 -18.27
N THR A 159 7.37 -5.97 -19.38
CA THR A 159 6.50 -6.93 -20.07
C THR A 159 6.88 -8.36 -19.71
N GLN A 160 5.92 -9.30 -19.88
CA GLN A 160 6.20 -10.74 -19.74
C GLN A 160 7.41 -11.17 -20.58
N GLN A 161 7.53 -10.66 -21.81
CA GLN A 161 8.63 -11.02 -22.70
C GLN A 161 9.98 -10.51 -22.19
N ALA A 162 10.05 -9.27 -21.68
CA ALA A 162 11.27 -8.71 -21.10
C ALA A 162 11.68 -9.48 -19.84
N LEU A 163 10.72 -9.75 -18.96
CA LEU A 163 10.91 -10.58 -17.77
C LEU A 163 11.39 -11.99 -18.12
N GLY A 164 10.77 -12.65 -19.08
CA GLY A 164 11.13 -14.01 -19.51
C GLY A 164 12.55 -14.09 -20.07
N ARG A 165 12.96 -13.12 -20.91
CA ARG A 165 14.35 -13.02 -21.40
C ARG A 165 15.34 -12.81 -20.26
N PHE A 166 15.03 -11.89 -19.35
CA PHE A 166 15.86 -11.60 -18.20
C PHE A 166 16.06 -12.83 -17.31
N TYR A 167 14.94 -13.46 -16.91
CA TYR A 167 14.95 -14.67 -16.07
C TYR A 167 15.67 -15.85 -16.75
N GLY A 168 15.49 -16.05 -18.06
CA GLY A 168 16.16 -17.09 -18.81
C GLY A 168 17.69 -16.92 -18.91
N ASN A 169 18.21 -15.71 -18.69
CA ASN A 169 19.65 -15.44 -18.63
C ASN A 169 20.25 -15.66 -17.23
N LEU A 170 19.43 -15.85 -16.20
CA LEU A 170 19.90 -16.18 -14.86
C LEU A 170 20.41 -17.64 -14.83
N SER A 171 21.43 -17.87 -14.03
CA SER A 171 21.87 -19.24 -13.72
C SER A 171 20.75 -20.00 -12.98
N THR A 172 20.76 -21.32 -13.05
CA THR A 172 19.80 -22.18 -12.33
C THR A 172 19.77 -21.85 -10.83
N THR A 173 20.94 -21.62 -10.23
CA THR A 173 21.04 -21.25 -8.80
C THR A 173 20.37 -19.90 -8.51
N GLU A 174 20.50 -18.92 -9.40
CA GLU A 174 19.81 -17.62 -9.24
C GLU A 174 18.30 -17.78 -9.41
N GLN A 175 17.86 -18.53 -10.44
CA GLN A 175 16.43 -18.80 -10.67
C GLN A 175 15.78 -19.45 -9.43
N GLU A 176 16.43 -20.42 -8.80
CA GLU A 176 15.93 -21.06 -7.57
C GLU A 176 15.84 -20.12 -6.36
N ARG A 177 16.63 -19.05 -6.36
CA ARG A 177 16.62 -18.01 -5.30
C ARG A 177 15.56 -16.94 -5.51
N VAL A 178 14.96 -16.85 -6.70
CA VAL A 178 13.91 -15.86 -6.97
C VAL A 178 12.64 -16.24 -6.21
N PHE A 179 12.32 -15.47 -5.17
CA PHE A 179 11.13 -15.73 -4.35
C PHE A 179 9.96 -14.82 -4.68
N ALA A 180 10.20 -13.62 -5.25
CA ALA A 180 9.15 -12.69 -5.60
C ALA A 180 9.49 -11.87 -6.85
N ILE A 181 8.46 -11.53 -7.61
CA ILE A 181 8.49 -10.53 -8.68
C ILE A 181 7.53 -9.42 -8.31
N VAL A 182 8.01 -8.17 -8.41
CA VAL A 182 7.21 -6.98 -8.14
C VAL A 182 6.90 -6.27 -9.45
N GLY A 183 5.63 -6.27 -9.82
CA GLY A 183 5.11 -5.44 -10.89
C GLY A 183 4.62 -4.10 -10.36
N THR A 184 4.72 -3.05 -11.16
CA THR A 184 4.30 -1.71 -10.77
C THR A 184 2.94 -1.37 -11.39
N GLY A 185 1.97 -1.06 -10.54
CA GLY A 185 0.64 -0.58 -10.94
C GLY A 185 0.57 0.95 -10.99
N GLY A 186 1.49 1.58 -11.72
CA GLY A 186 1.62 3.04 -11.85
C GLY A 186 2.89 3.58 -11.20
N THR A 187 3.94 3.83 -12.02
CA THR A 187 5.21 4.38 -11.53
C THR A 187 5.05 5.80 -10.99
N THR A 188 5.82 6.16 -9.96
CA THR A 188 5.75 7.48 -9.30
C THR A 188 5.97 8.64 -10.27
N ASN A 189 6.91 8.51 -11.20
CA ASN A 189 7.32 9.62 -12.09
C ASN A 189 6.44 9.75 -13.33
N ALA A 190 5.92 8.63 -13.87
CA ALA A 190 5.28 8.62 -15.18
C ALA A 190 3.91 7.93 -15.21
N GLY A 191 3.49 7.28 -14.10
CA GLY A 191 2.23 6.55 -14.03
C GLY A 191 2.18 5.29 -14.91
N ILE A 192 3.35 4.78 -15.34
CA ILE A 192 3.44 3.58 -16.19
C ILE A 192 2.96 2.36 -15.40
N ILE A 193 2.13 1.55 -16.03
CA ILE A 193 1.64 0.28 -15.49
C ILE A 193 2.35 -0.84 -16.24
N ASP A 194 2.96 -1.77 -15.50
CA ASP A 194 3.60 -2.96 -16.06
C ASP A 194 2.54 -3.92 -16.68
N ASP A 195 2.97 -4.84 -17.51
CA ASP A 195 2.12 -5.92 -18.06
C ASP A 195 1.74 -6.92 -16.96
N LEU A 196 0.81 -6.49 -16.08
CA LEU A 196 0.42 -7.26 -14.89
C LEU A 196 -0.12 -8.65 -15.25
N ASP A 197 -0.85 -8.77 -16.37
CA ASP A 197 -1.45 -10.04 -16.81
C ASP A 197 -0.36 -11.03 -17.25
N GLY A 198 0.57 -10.58 -18.08
CA GLY A 198 1.67 -11.40 -18.54
C GLY A 198 2.66 -11.76 -17.43
N ILE A 199 2.96 -10.82 -16.52
CA ILE A 199 3.81 -11.08 -15.35
C ILE A 199 3.16 -12.10 -14.41
N ALA A 200 1.83 -11.99 -14.19
CA ALA A 200 1.09 -12.97 -13.37
C ALA A 200 1.17 -14.38 -13.96
N ASP A 201 0.96 -14.53 -15.27
CA ASP A 201 1.03 -15.83 -15.95
C ASP A 201 2.45 -16.43 -15.86
N PHE A 202 3.49 -15.56 -15.96
CA PHE A 202 4.88 -15.95 -15.74
C PHE A 202 5.08 -16.47 -14.30
N CYS A 203 4.64 -15.71 -13.31
CA CYS A 203 4.80 -16.05 -11.89
C CYS A 203 4.08 -17.36 -11.53
N ILE A 204 2.87 -17.58 -12.05
CA ILE A 204 2.11 -18.83 -11.87
C ILE A 204 2.90 -20.00 -12.45
N THR A 205 3.44 -19.86 -13.67
CA THR A 205 4.22 -20.92 -14.34
C THR A 205 5.48 -21.31 -13.56
N HIS A 206 6.17 -20.33 -12.99
CA HIS A 206 7.42 -20.53 -12.26
C HIS A 206 7.24 -20.71 -10.74
N LYS A 207 6.01 -20.63 -10.23
CA LYS A 207 5.65 -20.71 -8.79
C LYS A 207 6.38 -19.66 -7.95
N ILE A 208 6.49 -18.44 -8.47
CA ILE A 208 7.10 -17.29 -7.84
C ILE A 208 5.98 -16.37 -7.33
N TRP A 209 6.15 -15.77 -6.13
CA TRP A 209 5.20 -14.81 -5.58
C TRP A 209 5.10 -13.58 -6.48
N PHE A 210 3.88 -13.22 -6.86
CA PHE A 210 3.61 -12.00 -7.60
C PHE A 210 3.04 -10.91 -6.69
N HIS A 211 3.81 -9.86 -6.50
CA HIS A 211 3.37 -8.65 -5.79
C HIS A 211 3.15 -7.50 -6.76
N VAL A 212 2.06 -6.76 -6.58
CA VAL A 212 1.79 -5.53 -7.35
C VAL A 212 1.90 -4.31 -6.44
N ASP A 213 2.93 -3.49 -6.66
CA ASP A 213 3.01 -2.16 -6.06
C ASP A 213 2.12 -1.19 -6.86
N ALA A 214 0.88 -1.07 -6.41
CA ALA A 214 -0.10 -0.13 -6.93
C ALA A 214 -0.37 1.02 -5.93
N ALA A 215 0.61 1.32 -5.07
CA ALA A 215 0.50 2.35 -4.04
C ALA A 215 -0.04 3.67 -4.60
N TYR A 216 0.43 4.09 -5.78
CA TYR A 216 -0.09 5.27 -6.48
C TYR A 216 -1.29 4.95 -7.37
N GLY A 217 -1.11 4.09 -8.36
CA GLY A 217 -2.11 3.88 -9.41
C GLY A 217 -3.33 3.08 -8.95
N GLY A 218 -3.25 2.36 -7.83
CA GLY A 218 -4.36 1.54 -7.32
C GLY A 218 -5.65 2.31 -7.07
N GLY A 219 -5.57 3.62 -6.76
CA GLY A 219 -6.74 4.48 -6.69
C GLY A 219 -7.54 4.56 -8.00
N ALA A 220 -6.89 4.39 -9.15
CA ALA A 220 -7.54 4.39 -10.46
C ALA A 220 -8.45 3.17 -10.70
N LEU A 221 -8.30 2.10 -9.93
CA LEU A 221 -9.20 0.95 -9.97
C LEU A 221 -10.67 1.33 -9.67
N ALA A 222 -10.90 2.42 -8.94
CA ALA A 222 -12.24 2.96 -8.70
C ALA A 222 -12.89 3.54 -9.97
N SER A 223 -12.12 3.83 -11.02
CA SER A 223 -12.60 4.38 -12.28
C SER A 223 -12.90 3.30 -13.30
N LYS A 224 -14.16 3.23 -13.74
CA LYS A 224 -14.58 2.28 -14.77
C LYS A 224 -13.89 2.49 -16.13
N THR A 225 -13.42 3.71 -16.42
CA THR A 225 -12.81 4.08 -17.69
C THR A 225 -11.37 3.61 -17.86
N VAL A 226 -10.63 3.44 -16.75
CA VAL A 226 -9.20 3.09 -16.78
C VAL A 226 -8.86 1.78 -16.05
N ARG A 227 -9.83 1.19 -15.36
CA ARG A 227 -9.64 -0.06 -14.61
C ARG A 227 -9.08 -1.20 -15.47
N HIS A 228 -9.46 -1.25 -16.75
CA HIS A 228 -8.99 -2.27 -17.68
C HIS A 228 -7.47 -2.28 -17.88
N LEU A 229 -6.78 -1.17 -17.57
CA LEU A 229 -5.31 -1.06 -17.65
C LEU A 229 -4.60 -1.90 -16.58
N PHE A 230 -5.31 -2.31 -15.54
CA PHE A 230 -4.80 -3.12 -14.44
C PHE A 230 -5.16 -4.60 -14.59
N LYS A 231 -5.54 -5.05 -15.79
CA LYS A 231 -5.82 -6.47 -16.07
C LYS A 231 -4.66 -7.33 -15.57
N GLY A 232 -4.97 -8.39 -14.83
CA GLY A 232 -3.99 -9.28 -14.19
C GLY A 232 -3.72 -8.98 -12.73
N ILE A 233 -4.13 -7.81 -12.22
CA ILE A 233 -3.97 -7.48 -10.78
C ILE A 233 -4.74 -8.48 -9.89
N GLU A 234 -5.85 -9.01 -10.37
CA GLU A 234 -6.67 -10.03 -9.70
C GLU A 234 -5.96 -11.37 -9.52
N LYS A 235 -4.88 -11.60 -10.28
CA LYS A 235 -4.07 -12.82 -10.20
C LYS A 235 -2.93 -12.71 -9.18
N ALA A 236 -2.58 -11.49 -8.76
CA ALA A 236 -1.45 -11.26 -7.85
C ALA A 236 -1.63 -11.98 -6.50
N ASP A 237 -0.52 -12.37 -5.87
CA ASP A 237 -0.53 -12.94 -4.51
C ASP A 237 -0.70 -11.84 -3.46
N SER A 238 -0.22 -10.62 -3.75
CA SER A 238 -0.43 -9.44 -2.91
C SER A 238 -0.44 -8.15 -3.71
N VAL A 239 -1.16 -7.14 -3.20
CA VAL A 239 -1.27 -5.81 -3.80
C VAL A 239 -1.13 -4.75 -2.73
N THR A 240 -0.36 -3.69 -3.01
CA THR A 240 -0.30 -2.47 -2.20
C THR A 240 -1.11 -1.36 -2.85
N ILE A 241 -1.94 -0.67 -2.05
CA ILE A 241 -2.68 0.53 -2.47
C ILE A 241 -2.56 1.57 -1.35
N ASP A 242 -2.28 2.84 -1.68
CA ASP A 242 -2.22 3.91 -0.69
C ASP A 242 -3.45 4.83 -0.79
N PRO A 243 -4.45 4.67 0.10
CA PRO A 243 -5.60 5.56 0.15
C PRO A 243 -5.25 7.03 0.38
N HIS A 244 -4.14 7.33 1.08
CA HIS A 244 -3.67 8.71 1.27
C HIS A 244 -3.13 9.37 -0.01
N LYS A 245 -2.98 8.62 -1.09
CA LYS A 245 -2.64 9.15 -2.42
C LYS A 245 -3.93 9.45 -3.19
N TRP A 246 -4.37 8.58 -4.01
CA TRP A 246 -5.43 8.86 -4.98
C TRP A 246 -6.85 8.51 -4.51
N LEU A 247 -7.01 8.10 -3.25
CA LEU A 247 -8.31 7.92 -2.62
C LEU A 247 -8.64 9.04 -1.60
N PHE A 248 -7.83 10.11 -1.57
CA PHE A 248 -8.08 11.35 -0.83
C PHE A 248 -8.24 11.18 0.68
N SER A 249 -7.55 10.19 1.25
CA SER A 249 -7.42 10.03 2.70
C SER A 249 -6.29 10.90 3.26
N PRO A 250 -6.35 11.36 4.51
CA PRO A 250 -5.18 11.96 5.17
C PRO A 250 -4.03 10.97 5.33
N TYR A 251 -2.82 11.48 5.58
CA TYR A 251 -1.69 10.69 6.04
C TYR A 251 -1.92 10.23 7.51
N ASP A 252 -1.45 9.05 7.91
CA ASP A 252 -0.85 8.00 7.09
C ASP A 252 -1.91 6.95 6.77
N CYS A 253 -1.97 6.48 5.54
CA CYS A 253 -2.92 5.44 5.15
C CYS A 253 -2.43 4.71 3.90
N GLY A 254 -1.81 3.56 4.10
CA GLY A 254 -1.53 2.54 3.10
C GLY A 254 -2.37 1.30 3.33
N ALA A 255 -2.38 0.38 2.39
CA ALA A 255 -3.06 -0.90 2.50
C ALA A 255 -2.27 -1.99 1.80
N VAL A 256 -2.22 -3.16 2.40
CA VAL A 256 -1.76 -4.40 1.77
C VAL A 256 -2.92 -5.39 1.69
N ILE A 257 -3.12 -5.96 0.52
CA ILE A 257 -4.13 -6.98 0.24
C ILE A 257 -3.40 -8.26 -0.14
N TYR A 258 -3.82 -9.38 0.42
CA TYR A 258 -3.31 -10.71 0.12
C TYR A 258 -4.40 -11.56 -0.53
N LYS A 259 -4.05 -12.32 -1.55
CA LYS A 259 -4.93 -13.29 -2.17
C LYS A 259 -5.31 -14.42 -1.21
N ASN A 260 -4.36 -14.85 -0.40
CA ASN A 260 -4.56 -15.77 0.71
C ASN A 260 -4.03 -15.14 2.01
N PRO A 261 -4.89 -14.58 2.85
CA PRO A 261 -4.48 -13.92 4.10
C PRO A 261 -3.75 -14.85 5.08
N GLU A 262 -4.03 -16.15 5.08
CA GLU A 262 -3.36 -17.09 5.98
C GLU A 262 -1.84 -17.12 5.77
N GLU A 263 -1.37 -16.87 4.54
CA GLU A 263 0.06 -16.75 4.25
C GLU A 263 0.70 -15.57 5.00
N ALA A 264 -0.03 -14.47 5.12
CA ALA A 264 0.43 -13.30 5.87
C ALA A 264 0.36 -13.56 7.37
N LYS A 265 -0.71 -14.18 7.85
CA LYS A 265 -0.85 -14.55 9.26
C LYS A 265 0.30 -15.45 9.72
N GLU A 266 0.63 -16.50 8.95
CA GLU A 266 1.76 -17.36 9.27
C GLU A 266 3.12 -16.62 9.27
N ALA A 267 3.25 -15.56 8.48
CA ALA A 267 4.50 -14.79 8.39
C ALA A 267 4.63 -13.70 9.46
N HIS A 268 3.52 -13.16 9.96
CA HIS A 268 3.51 -11.96 10.81
C HIS A 268 2.96 -12.15 12.20
N ALA A 269 2.14 -13.22 12.45
CA ALA A 269 1.58 -13.43 13.76
C ALA A 269 2.66 -13.46 14.84
N GLN A 270 2.49 -12.63 15.86
CA GLN A 270 3.47 -12.47 16.93
C GLN A 270 3.09 -13.34 18.11
N GLU A 271 4.09 -13.92 18.75
CA GLU A 271 3.93 -14.73 19.96
C GLU A 271 4.44 -13.98 21.19
N GLY A 272 3.67 -14.02 22.27
CA GLY A 272 4.05 -13.45 23.54
C GLY A 272 3.03 -13.80 24.61
N SER A 273 3.47 -14.03 25.86
CA SER A 273 2.57 -14.37 26.95
C SER A 273 1.50 -13.30 27.21
N TYR A 274 1.81 -12.04 26.96
CA TYR A 274 0.87 -10.91 27.06
C TYR A 274 -0.13 -10.84 25.91
N LEU A 275 0.12 -11.60 24.81
CA LEU A 275 -0.75 -11.67 23.63
C LEU A 275 -1.71 -12.88 23.70
N GLU A 276 -1.54 -13.79 24.66
CA GLU A 276 -2.37 -15.01 24.76
C GLU A 276 -3.86 -14.71 24.92
N ILE A 277 -4.21 -13.61 25.61
CA ILE A 277 -5.60 -13.18 25.77
C ILE A 277 -6.27 -12.76 24.46
N PHE A 278 -5.49 -12.42 23.42
CA PHE A 278 -6.00 -12.02 22.12
C PHE A 278 -6.08 -13.18 21.11
N LYS A 279 -5.60 -14.38 21.49
CA LYS A 279 -5.57 -15.58 20.63
C LYS A 279 -6.92 -16.32 20.54
N ASP A 280 -7.92 -15.92 21.33
CA ASP A 280 -9.25 -16.57 21.32
C ASP A 280 -10.05 -16.12 20.09
N GLU A 281 -9.69 -16.68 18.94
CA GLU A 281 -10.24 -16.36 17.61
C GLU A 281 -11.75 -16.63 17.49
N GLY A 282 -12.30 -17.50 18.32
CA GLY A 282 -13.72 -17.88 18.29
C GLY A 282 -14.65 -16.77 18.77
N ALA A 283 -14.15 -15.83 19.58
CA ALA A 283 -14.95 -14.80 20.24
C ALA A 283 -14.71 -13.39 19.66
N PHE A 284 -13.54 -13.10 19.07
CA PHE A 284 -13.07 -11.72 18.93
C PHE A 284 -12.70 -11.27 17.51
N GLY A 285 -12.80 -12.08 16.47
CA GLY A 285 -12.64 -11.63 15.09
C GLY A 285 -11.18 -11.38 14.67
N PHE A 286 -11.01 -10.60 13.61
CA PHE A 286 -9.78 -10.35 12.89
C PHE A 286 -8.89 -9.31 13.60
N ASN A 287 -7.63 -9.67 13.88
CA ASN A 287 -6.62 -8.76 14.45
C ASN A 287 -5.71 -8.23 13.34
N PRO A 288 -5.73 -6.96 12.99
CA PRO A 288 -4.86 -6.40 11.94
C PRO A 288 -3.37 -6.65 12.14
N SER A 289 -2.88 -6.67 13.39
CA SER A 289 -1.47 -6.94 13.71
C SER A 289 -0.95 -8.32 13.28
N ASP A 290 -1.85 -9.29 13.05
CA ASP A 290 -1.46 -10.64 12.63
C ASP A 290 -1.11 -10.70 11.13
N TYR A 291 -1.33 -9.64 10.36
CA TYR A 291 -1.21 -9.61 8.89
C TYR A 291 -0.19 -8.60 8.38
N GLN A 292 0.56 -7.96 9.27
CA GLN A 292 1.56 -6.95 8.93
C GLN A 292 2.70 -6.90 9.96
N ILE A 293 3.76 -6.13 9.62
CA ILE A 293 4.95 -6.02 10.48
C ILE A 293 4.74 -5.13 11.72
N GLN A 294 3.70 -4.31 11.77
CA GLN A 294 3.45 -3.36 12.84
C GLN A 294 2.54 -3.98 13.90
N LEU A 295 2.99 -3.99 15.16
CA LEU A 295 2.20 -4.45 16.30
C LEU A 295 1.31 -3.35 16.86
N THR A 296 1.84 -2.12 16.94
CA THR A 296 1.09 -0.98 17.49
C THR A 296 0.69 -0.07 16.34
N GLU A 297 -0.61 0.10 16.17
CA GLU A 297 -1.18 0.94 15.13
C GLU A 297 -2.41 1.69 15.66
N GLY A 298 -2.49 2.98 15.33
CA GLY A 298 -3.72 3.74 15.51
C GLY A 298 -4.67 3.47 14.35
N LEU A 299 -5.96 3.67 14.55
CA LEU A 299 -6.97 3.58 13.48
C LEU A 299 -6.72 4.66 12.42
N GLY A 300 -6.00 4.33 11.36
CA GLY A 300 -5.66 5.26 10.30
C GLY A 300 -6.79 5.50 9.28
N VAL A 301 -7.76 4.60 9.20
CA VAL A 301 -8.76 4.57 8.11
C VAL A 301 -10.20 4.61 8.61
N PHE A 302 -10.43 4.77 9.91
CA PHE A 302 -11.77 4.90 10.46
C PHE A 302 -12.61 5.95 9.70
N HIS A 303 -12.01 7.10 9.37
CA HIS A 303 -12.61 8.15 8.56
C HIS A 303 -12.91 7.71 7.11
N TYR A 304 -12.16 6.78 6.54
CA TYR A 304 -12.41 6.29 5.17
C TYR A 304 -13.66 5.42 5.10
N GLY A 305 -13.79 4.44 5.99
CA GLY A 305 -14.98 3.59 6.08
C GLY A 305 -16.26 4.39 6.38
N PHE A 306 -16.15 5.41 7.25
CA PHE A 306 -17.27 6.30 7.56
C PHE A 306 -17.62 7.19 6.38
N LEU A 307 -16.63 7.74 5.68
CA LEU A 307 -16.83 8.56 4.48
C LEU A 307 -17.59 7.78 3.41
N TRP A 308 -17.19 6.54 3.19
CA TRP A 308 -17.82 5.66 2.20
C TRP A 308 -19.31 5.45 2.50
N ARG A 309 -19.67 5.22 3.77
CA ARG A 309 -21.07 4.99 4.15
C ARG A 309 -21.94 6.24 4.09
N HIS A 310 -21.38 7.41 4.38
CA HIS A 310 -22.12 8.69 4.38
C HIS A 310 -22.25 9.34 3.02
N THR A 311 -21.24 9.20 2.15
CA THR A 311 -21.28 9.80 0.81
C THR A 311 -21.88 8.86 -0.24
N GLY A 312 -21.95 7.55 0.04
CA GLY A 312 -22.43 6.51 -0.86
C GLY A 312 -21.53 6.37 -2.11
N LEU A 313 -21.46 5.18 -2.69
CA LEU A 313 -20.71 4.91 -3.93
C LEU A 313 -21.08 5.83 -5.10
N LYS A 314 -22.34 6.29 -5.15
CA LYS A 314 -22.81 7.22 -6.20
C LYS A 314 -22.14 8.60 -6.13
N ASN A 315 -21.74 9.05 -4.95
CA ASN A 315 -21.10 10.35 -4.75
C ASN A 315 -19.57 10.27 -4.90
N MET A 316 -18.94 9.13 -4.67
CA MET A 316 -17.51 8.94 -4.97
C MET A 316 -17.24 8.95 -6.49
N ASN A 317 -18.21 8.59 -7.31
CA ASN A 317 -18.14 8.82 -8.76
C ASN A 317 -18.19 10.32 -9.14
N GLY A 318 -18.59 11.20 -8.24
CA GLY A 318 -18.71 12.64 -8.49
C GLY A 318 -17.38 13.36 -8.72
N PRO A 319 -16.34 13.20 -7.88
CA PRO A 319 -15.01 13.75 -8.12
C PRO A 319 -14.33 13.13 -9.33
N TRP A 320 -14.55 11.84 -9.58
CA TRP A 320 -13.96 11.10 -10.69
C TRP A 320 -14.61 11.40 -12.04
N ASN A 321 -15.88 11.84 -12.04
CA ASN A 321 -16.64 12.16 -13.26
C ASN A 321 -16.85 13.66 -13.51
N ARG A 322 -16.60 14.54 -12.52
CA ARG A 322 -16.74 15.98 -12.70
C ARG A 322 -15.39 16.66 -12.81
N GLY A 323 -14.88 16.76 -14.03
CA GLY A 323 -13.94 17.82 -14.39
C GLY A 323 -12.50 17.68 -13.88
N TYR A 324 -12.08 16.57 -13.29
CA TYR A 324 -10.67 16.25 -13.32
C TYR A 324 -10.37 15.86 -14.76
N ASN A 325 -9.96 16.86 -15.54
CA ASN A 325 -9.20 16.61 -16.75
C ASN A 325 -8.00 15.80 -16.30
N TRP A 326 -8.07 14.50 -16.47
CA TRP A 326 -6.92 13.62 -16.37
C TRP A 326 -5.81 14.30 -17.14
N PRO A 327 -4.62 14.48 -16.58
CA PRO A 327 -3.55 15.13 -17.31
C PRO A 327 -3.47 14.49 -18.68
N LYS A 328 -3.52 15.29 -19.75
CA LYS A 328 -3.51 14.79 -21.15
C LYS A 328 -2.31 13.88 -21.43
N TRP A 329 -1.27 13.94 -20.60
CA TRP A 329 -0.11 13.08 -20.66
C TRP A 329 -0.41 11.62 -20.27
N LEU A 330 -1.33 11.34 -19.34
CA LEU A 330 -1.81 9.97 -19.09
C LEU A 330 -2.44 9.34 -20.33
N GLY A 331 -3.19 10.14 -21.09
CA GLY A 331 -3.78 9.71 -22.36
C GLY A 331 -2.79 9.62 -23.53
N SER A 332 -1.67 10.33 -23.49
CA SER A 332 -0.67 10.32 -24.57
C SER A 332 0.40 9.24 -24.38
N SER A 333 0.78 8.93 -23.16
CA SER A 333 1.70 7.82 -22.85
C SER A 333 1.03 6.46 -23.09
N LEU A 334 -0.29 6.36 -22.82
CA LEU A 334 -1.08 5.14 -23.03
C LEU A 334 -1.46 4.88 -24.50
N ARG A 335 -1.30 5.88 -25.42
CA ARG A 335 -1.57 5.71 -26.86
C ARG A 335 -0.37 5.26 -27.67
N LYS A 336 0.82 5.15 -27.09
CA LYS A 336 2.04 4.74 -27.79
C LYS A 336 2.35 3.24 -27.71
N THR A 337 1.48 2.45 -27.05
CA THR A 337 1.65 1.00 -26.89
C THR A 337 0.58 0.20 -27.67
N HIS A 338 0.25 0.64 -28.90
CA HIS A 338 -0.48 -0.19 -29.86
C HIS A 338 0.25 -0.17 -31.20
#